data_1b42e89367d081238ecfc8f09d80f2bb
#
_entry.id   1b42e89367d081238ecfc8f09d80f2bb
#
_cell.length_a   1.000
_cell.length_b   1.000
_cell.length_c   1.000
_cell.angle_alpha   90.00
_cell.angle_beta   90.00
_cell.angle_gamma   90.00
#
_symmetry.space_group_name_H-M   'P 1'
#
loop_
_entity.id
_entity.type
_entity.pdbx_description
1 polymer ?
#
loop_
_entity_poly.entity_id
_entity_poly.type
_entity_poly.pdbx_seq_one_letter_code
_entity_poly.pdbx_strand_id
1 'polypeptide(L)'
;MFETAEGVNYISGGSGMASLMDWSTATFGRLIAALETLQKNYDFVLFDMGAGIVDWSLDLLTSLDEIIVISTAEPTSIMDAYSMMKFIHLKDNSKKFYLLCNRAFTIEEGQETTKRLKVVMERFLEKEVFVLGSLPEDVVVRQAVRQQSLFTTLYPDAPISKTMKKIVQQFLTHQVGIEEVHSTTQSNKFLSKLKGIFSKGRE
;
A
#
# COMPACT_ATOMS: atom_id res chain seq x y z
N MET A 1 13.09 -15.51 2.78
CA MET A 1 11.69 -15.36 3.22
C MET A 1 11.60 -15.84 4.65
N PHE A 2 10.95 -15.10 5.51
CA PHE A 2 10.82 -15.39 6.94
C PHE A 2 9.32 -15.55 7.24
N GLU A 3 8.99 -16.52 8.07
CA GLU A 3 7.61 -16.75 8.52
C GLU A 3 7.45 -16.27 9.96
N THR A 4 6.35 -15.57 10.24
CA THR A 4 6.01 -15.15 11.60
C THR A 4 5.12 -16.18 12.28
N ALA A 5 5.01 -16.10 13.60
CA ALA A 5 4.12 -16.97 14.40
C ALA A 5 2.63 -16.80 14.01
N GLU A 6 2.27 -15.66 13.43
CA GLU A 6 0.92 -15.32 12.97
C GLU A 6 0.62 -15.79 11.53
N GLY A 7 1.56 -16.52 10.89
CA GLY A 7 1.40 -17.04 9.53
C GLY A 7 1.65 -16.02 8.43
N VAL A 8 2.19 -14.84 8.77
CA VAL A 8 2.61 -13.85 7.77
C VAL A 8 4.02 -14.16 7.32
N ASN A 9 4.22 -14.24 6.01
CA ASN A 9 5.54 -14.36 5.43
C ASN A 9 6.06 -12.99 4.99
N TYR A 10 7.33 -12.69 5.27
CA TYR A 10 7.93 -11.45 4.80
C TYR A 10 9.29 -11.65 4.13
N ILE A 11 9.58 -10.75 3.21
CA ILE A 11 10.87 -10.65 2.52
C ILE A 11 11.46 -9.29 2.86
N SER A 12 12.63 -9.28 3.52
CA SER A 12 13.33 -8.03 3.79
C SER A 12 14.01 -7.55 2.51
N GLY A 13 13.75 -6.29 2.14
CA GLY A 13 14.42 -5.62 1.02
C GLY A 13 15.91 -5.34 1.25
N GLY A 14 16.39 -5.50 2.48
CA GLY A 14 17.77 -5.16 2.87
C GLY A 14 18.03 -3.65 2.97
N SER A 15 18.93 -3.26 3.85
CA SER A 15 19.42 -1.89 3.94
C SER A 15 20.50 -1.70 2.87
N GLY A 16 20.22 -0.97 1.79
CA GLY A 16 21.24 -0.62 0.80
C GLY A 16 20.92 -0.91 -0.66
N MET A 17 19.67 -1.23 -1.02
CA MET A 17 19.28 -1.23 -2.42
C MET A 17 19.19 0.21 -2.94
N ALA A 18 20.32 0.75 -3.36
CA ALA A 18 20.43 2.13 -3.82
C ALA A 18 19.64 2.39 -5.12
N SER A 19 19.45 1.39 -5.95
CA SER A 19 18.68 1.50 -7.20
C SER A 19 18.34 0.13 -7.77
N LEU A 20 17.09 -0.07 -8.20
CA LEU A 20 16.72 -1.22 -9.04
C LEU A 20 17.35 -1.11 -10.44
N MET A 21 17.82 0.08 -10.84
CA MET A 21 18.43 0.32 -12.15
C MET A 21 19.78 -0.37 -12.32
N ASP A 22 20.50 -0.67 -11.21
CA ASP A 22 21.79 -1.36 -11.24
C ASP A 22 21.65 -2.88 -11.31
N TRP A 23 20.44 -3.40 -11.37
CA TRP A 23 20.24 -4.84 -11.41
C TRP A 23 20.54 -5.44 -12.78
N SER A 24 21.32 -6.51 -12.79
CA SER A 24 21.54 -7.29 -13.99
C SER A 24 20.23 -7.94 -14.47
N THR A 25 20.14 -8.24 -15.76
CA THR A 25 18.99 -8.97 -16.35
C THR A 25 18.70 -10.27 -15.60
N ALA A 26 19.77 -10.96 -15.16
CA ALA A 26 19.64 -12.21 -14.43
C ALA A 26 19.04 -12.00 -13.02
N THR A 27 19.42 -10.92 -12.33
CA THR A 27 18.87 -10.58 -11.01
C THR A 27 17.41 -10.19 -11.12
N PHE A 28 17.06 -9.39 -12.11
CA PHE A 28 15.68 -9.02 -12.39
C PHE A 28 14.82 -10.23 -12.78
N GLY A 29 15.34 -11.12 -13.62
CA GLY A 29 14.64 -12.37 -13.98
C GLY A 29 14.34 -13.24 -12.76
N ARG A 30 15.26 -13.32 -11.79
CA ARG A 30 15.02 -14.02 -10.51
C ARG A 30 13.94 -13.36 -9.66
N LEU A 31 13.90 -12.02 -9.61
CA LEU A 31 12.84 -11.30 -8.91
C LEU A 31 11.47 -11.61 -9.52
N ILE A 32 11.35 -11.51 -10.84
CA ILE A 32 10.09 -11.82 -11.55
C ILE A 32 9.63 -13.25 -11.26
N ALA A 33 10.52 -14.24 -11.35
CA ALA A 33 10.19 -15.64 -11.06
C ALA A 33 9.73 -15.83 -9.59
N ALA A 34 10.38 -15.14 -8.65
CA ALA A 34 9.95 -15.14 -7.26
C ALA A 34 8.55 -14.54 -7.08
N LEU A 35 8.28 -13.38 -7.70
CA LEU A 35 6.97 -12.73 -7.66
C LEU A 35 5.87 -13.60 -8.31
N GLU A 36 6.17 -14.28 -9.42
CA GLU A 36 5.26 -15.25 -10.04
C GLU A 36 4.90 -16.39 -9.09
N THR A 37 5.85 -16.86 -8.31
CA THR A 37 5.63 -17.89 -7.31
C THR A 37 4.78 -17.37 -6.14
N LEU A 38 5.06 -16.15 -5.66
CA LEU A 38 4.28 -15.54 -4.59
C LEU A 38 2.81 -15.34 -5.00
N GLN A 39 2.56 -14.82 -6.19
CA GLN A 39 1.19 -14.62 -6.69
C GLN A 39 0.36 -15.92 -6.77
N LYS A 40 0.99 -17.06 -6.92
CA LYS A 40 0.30 -18.37 -6.96
C LYS A 40 0.00 -18.92 -5.56
N ASN A 41 0.77 -18.51 -4.56
CA ASN A 41 0.75 -19.14 -3.23
C ASN A 41 0.13 -18.26 -2.15
N TYR A 42 -0.14 -16.97 -2.45
CA TYR A 42 -0.66 -16.01 -1.48
C TYR A 42 -1.86 -15.26 -2.06
N ASP A 43 -2.86 -15.05 -1.23
CA ASP A 43 -4.06 -14.26 -1.58
C ASP A 43 -3.70 -12.77 -1.71
N PHE A 44 -2.76 -12.28 -0.89
CA PHE A 44 -2.29 -10.90 -0.89
C PHE A 44 -0.77 -10.83 -0.86
N VAL A 45 -0.20 -9.95 -1.69
CA VAL A 45 1.21 -9.58 -1.64
C VAL A 45 1.28 -8.07 -1.38
N LEU A 46 1.77 -7.69 -0.20
CA LEU A 46 1.89 -6.29 0.22
C LEU A 46 3.31 -5.78 -0.02
N PHE A 47 3.42 -4.65 -0.68
CA PHE A 47 4.67 -3.92 -0.83
C PHE A 47 4.69 -2.76 0.16
N ASP A 48 5.51 -2.88 1.21
CA ASP A 48 5.72 -1.79 2.17
C ASP A 48 6.68 -0.77 1.55
N MET A 49 6.11 0.37 1.15
CA MET A 49 6.82 1.43 0.47
C MET A 49 7.18 2.55 1.44
N GLY A 50 8.43 2.97 1.42
CA GLY A 50 8.86 4.15 2.19
C GLY A 50 8.23 5.45 1.67
N ALA A 51 8.24 6.49 2.52
CA ALA A 51 7.86 7.83 2.11
C ALA A 51 8.88 8.39 1.10
N GLY A 52 8.37 9.12 0.11
CA GLY A 52 9.19 9.77 -0.91
C GLY A 52 8.98 9.22 -2.31
N ILE A 53 9.18 10.09 -3.29
CA ILE A 53 9.02 9.79 -4.71
C ILE A 53 10.41 9.72 -5.32
N VAL A 54 10.76 8.54 -5.79
CA VAL A 54 11.89 8.32 -6.69
C VAL A 54 11.39 7.56 -7.92
N ASP A 55 12.00 7.74 -9.07
CA ASP A 55 11.48 7.24 -10.34
C ASP A 55 11.13 5.74 -10.30
N TRP A 56 12.02 4.91 -9.74
CA TRP A 56 11.78 3.48 -9.65
C TRP A 56 10.60 3.11 -8.72
N SER A 57 10.38 3.89 -7.64
CA SER A 57 9.24 3.64 -6.74
C SER A 57 7.92 3.97 -7.42
N LEU A 58 7.90 5.02 -8.23
CA LEU A 58 6.74 5.38 -9.03
C LEU A 58 6.42 4.32 -10.09
N ASP A 59 7.45 3.76 -10.72
CA ASP A 59 7.30 2.65 -11.67
C ASP A 59 6.73 1.40 -11.01
N LEU A 60 7.26 1.03 -9.84
CA LEU A 60 6.72 -0.08 -9.06
C LEU A 60 5.26 0.19 -8.66
N LEU A 61 4.95 1.35 -8.10
CA LEU A 61 3.59 1.73 -7.68
C LEU A 61 2.59 1.67 -8.84
N THR A 62 2.99 2.13 -10.03
CA THR A 62 2.12 2.02 -11.22
C THR A 62 1.98 0.59 -11.75
N SER A 63 2.82 -0.33 -11.33
CA SER A 63 2.68 -1.75 -11.66
C SER A 63 1.71 -2.49 -10.74
N LEU A 64 1.54 -2.03 -9.48
CA LEU A 64 0.66 -2.66 -8.50
C LEU A 64 -0.82 -2.55 -8.89
N ASP A 65 -1.64 -3.47 -8.42
CA ASP A 65 -3.08 -3.48 -8.72
C ASP A 65 -3.82 -2.40 -7.93
N GLU A 66 -3.47 -2.22 -6.66
CA GLU A 66 -4.14 -1.31 -5.74
C GLU A 66 -3.14 -0.61 -4.82
N ILE A 67 -3.51 0.57 -4.35
CA ILE A 67 -2.62 1.43 -3.55
C ILE A 67 -3.37 1.90 -2.31
N ILE A 68 -2.86 1.54 -1.13
CA ILE A 68 -3.32 2.09 0.14
C ILE A 68 -2.42 3.27 0.49
N VAL A 69 -3.01 4.46 0.55
CA VAL A 69 -2.33 5.70 0.89
C VAL A 69 -2.58 6.00 2.36
N ILE A 70 -1.50 6.05 3.12
CA ILE A 70 -1.54 6.34 4.55
C ILE A 70 -1.05 7.77 4.78
N SER A 71 -1.88 8.59 5.41
CA SER A 71 -1.55 9.96 5.82
C SER A 71 -1.82 10.14 7.32
N THR A 72 -1.14 11.07 7.94
CA THR A 72 -1.53 11.62 9.25
C THR A 72 -2.32 12.91 9.04
N ALA A 73 -2.85 13.49 10.12
CA ALA A 73 -3.55 14.78 10.05
C ALA A 73 -2.59 15.98 9.86
N GLU A 74 -1.29 15.76 9.89
CA GLU A 74 -0.27 16.80 9.69
C GLU A 74 -0.34 17.36 8.26
N PRO A 75 -0.31 18.69 8.09
CA PRO A 75 -0.41 19.31 6.76
C PRO A 75 0.62 18.80 5.76
N THR A 76 1.85 18.56 6.20
CA THR A 76 2.93 18.00 5.37
C THR A 76 2.59 16.61 4.88
N SER A 77 2.10 15.73 5.75
CA SER A 77 1.68 14.37 5.39
C SER A 77 0.52 14.36 4.39
N ILE A 78 -0.44 15.27 4.54
CA ILE A 78 -1.56 15.42 3.61
C ILE A 78 -1.05 15.88 2.22
N MET A 79 -0.12 16.84 2.19
CA MET A 79 0.48 17.34 0.94
C MET A 79 1.30 16.26 0.24
N ASP A 80 2.07 15.47 0.99
CA ASP A 80 2.87 14.38 0.44
C ASP A 80 1.98 13.27 -0.13
N ALA A 81 0.93 12.89 0.60
CA ALA A 81 -0.07 11.93 0.14
C ALA A 81 -0.75 12.39 -1.16
N TYR A 82 -1.20 13.65 -1.22
CA TYR A 82 -1.78 14.22 -2.43
C TYR A 82 -0.78 14.20 -3.60
N SER A 83 0.44 14.65 -3.38
CA SER A 83 1.49 14.70 -4.41
C SER A 83 1.78 13.31 -4.97
N MET A 84 1.90 12.31 -4.11
CA MET A 84 2.11 10.91 -4.50
C MET A 84 0.95 10.40 -5.36
N MET A 85 -0.30 10.56 -4.90
CA MET A 85 -1.48 10.14 -5.65
C MET A 85 -1.58 10.84 -7.00
N LYS A 86 -1.28 12.14 -7.05
CA LYS A 86 -1.25 12.92 -8.30
C LYS A 86 -0.23 12.38 -9.28
N PHE A 87 1.01 12.14 -8.86
CA PHE A 87 2.06 11.60 -9.75
C PHE A 87 1.69 10.23 -10.29
N ILE A 88 1.17 9.34 -9.44
CA ILE A 88 0.71 8.02 -9.86
C ILE A 88 -0.44 8.14 -10.86
N HIS A 89 -1.43 8.99 -10.56
CA HIS A 89 -2.60 9.22 -11.43
C HIS A 89 -2.20 9.77 -12.81
N LEU A 90 -1.28 10.72 -12.86
CA LEU A 90 -0.77 11.27 -14.12
C LEU A 90 -0.02 10.22 -14.95
N LYS A 91 0.62 9.25 -14.32
CA LYS A 91 1.32 8.17 -14.99
C LYS A 91 0.40 7.00 -15.37
N ASP A 92 -0.55 6.65 -14.53
CA ASP A 92 -1.57 5.62 -14.77
C ASP A 92 -2.87 6.01 -14.04
N ASN A 93 -3.83 6.57 -14.77
CA ASN A 93 -5.11 7.01 -14.23
C ASN A 93 -6.06 5.86 -13.86
N SER A 94 -5.74 4.62 -14.23
CA SER A 94 -6.55 3.45 -13.90
C SER A 94 -6.39 2.99 -12.44
N LYS A 95 -5.40 3.51 -11.71
CA LYS A 95 -5.10 3.07 -10.34
C LYS A 95 -6.22 3.37 -9.37
N LYS A 96 -6.48 2.40 -8.48
CA LYS A 96 -7.40 2.56 -7.36
C LYS A 96 -6.63 3.01 -6.13
N PHE A 97 -7.15 4.02 -5.45
CA PHE A 97 -6.58 4.54 -4.21
C PHE A 97 -7.53 4.30 -3.05
N TYR A 98 -6.98 3.78 -1.97
CA TYR A 98 -7.63 3.63 -0.68
C TYR A 98 -6.96 4.56 0.32
N LEU A 99 -7.74 5.38 1.03
CA LEU A 99 -7.23 6.34 2.00
C LEU A 99 -7.39 5.83 3.41
N LEU A 100 -6.32 5.93 4.17
CA LEU A 100 -6.28 5.63 5.60
C LEU A 100 -5.60 6.79 6.33
N CYS A 101 -6.30 7.43 7.30
CA CYS A 101 -5.65 8.34 8.22
C CYS A 101 -5.07 7.55 9.39
N ASN A 102 -3.79 7.71 9.67
CA ASN A 102 -3.12 7.08 10.81
C ASN A 102 -2.88 8.10 11.92
N ARG A 103 -2.85 7.65 13.16
CA ARG A 103 -2.53 8.46 14.34
C ARG A 103 -3.48 9.65 14.53
N ALA A 104 -4.77 9.46 14.28
CA ALA A 104 -5.77 10.49 14.53
C ALA A 104 -6.01 10.65 16.04
N PHE A 105 -5.94 11.88 16.56
CA PHE A 105 -6.22 12.15 17.97
C PHE A 105 -7.73 12.14 18.27
N THR A 106 -8.55 12.50 17.29
CA THR A 106 -10.00 12.40 17.39
C THR A 106 -10.59 11.74 16.13
N ILE A 107 -11.83 11.28 16.25
CA ILE A 107 -12.57 10.70 15.10
C ILE A 107 -12.76 11.76 14.01
N GLU A 108 -13.11 12.98 14.42
CA GLU A 108 -13.36 14.11 13.52
C GLU A 108 -12.10 14.48 12.73
N GLU A 109 -10.95 14.53 13.41
CA GLU A 109 -9.66 14.80 12.77
C GLU A 109 -9.34 13.76 11.67
N GLY A 110 -9.53 12.48 11.96
CA GLY A 110 -9.32 11.42 10.98
C GLY A 110 -10.27 11.49 9.78
N GLN A 111 -11.54 11.79 10.05
CA GLN A 111 -12.56 11.97 9.01
C GLN A 111 -12.28 13.18 8.13
N GLU A 112 -11.92 14.32 8.74
CA GLU A 112 -11.61 15.55 8.02
C GLU A 112 -10.37 15.37 7.14
N THR A 113 -9.33 14.68 7.64
CA THR A 113 -8.10 14.39 6.88
C THR A 113 -8.40 13.60 5.61
N THR A 114 -9.12 12.48 5.73
CA THR A 114 -9.47 11.65 4.56
C THR A 114 -10.43 12.36 3.62
N LYS A 115 -11.38 13.15 4.15
CA LYS A 115 -12.30 13.96 3.35
C LYS A 115 -11.58 15.02 2.53
N ARG A 116 -10.61 15.73 3.11
CA ARG A 116 -9.79 16.72 2.38
C ARG A 116 -9.06 16.09 1.20
N LEU A 117 -8.38 14.97 1.42
CA LEU A 117 -7.70 14.23 0.35
C LEU A 117 -8.67 13.78 -0.74
N LYS A 118 -9.82 13.22 -0.35
CA LYS A 118 -10.85 12.80 -1.30
C LYS A 118 -11.35 13.95 -2.16
N VAL A 119 -11.74 15.07 -1.53
CA VAL A 119 -12.26 16.25 -2.24
C VAL A 119 -11.25 16.84 -3.21
N VAL A 120 -9.97 16.90 -2.81
CA VAL A 120 -8.91 17.44 -3.67
C VAL A 120 -8.66 16.52 -4.88
N MET A 121 -8.65 15.22 -4.70
CA MET A 121 -8.51 14.25 -5.80
C MET A 121 -9.69 14.31 -6.76
N GLU A 122 -10.92 14.35 -6.25
CA GLU A 122 -12.12 14.48 -7.08
C GLU A 122 -12.15 15.81 -7.84
N ARG A 123 -11.85 16.93 -7.17
CA ARG A 123 -11.96 18.28 -7.74
C ARG A 123 -10.90 18.57 -8.79
N PHE A 124 -9.66 18.16 -8.58
CA PHE A 124 -8.53 18.56 -9.43
C PHE A 124 -8.07 17.48 -10.40
N LEU A 125 -8.42 16.23 -10.14
CA LEU A 125 -7.97 15.11 -10.96
C LEU A 125 -9.13 14.23 -11.45
N GLU A 126 -10.37 14.61 -11.12
CA GLU A 126 -11.57 13.83 -11.45
C GLU A 126 -11.42 12.34 -11.03
N LYS A 127 -10.66 12.14 -9.94
CA LYS A 127 -10.28 10.81 -9.47
C LYS A 127 -11.03 10.44 -8.20
N GLU A 128 -11.88 9.42 -8.30
CA GLU A 128 -12.51 8.81 -7.13
C GLU A 128 -11.48 8.05 -6.30
N VAL A 129 -11.60 8.18 -4.97
CA VAL A 129 -10.78 7.48 -3.98
C VAL A 129 -11.68 6.90 -2.89
N PHE A 130 -11.28 5.74 -2.36
CA PHE A 130 -12.05 5.02 -1.35
C PHE A 130 -11.48 5.29 0.03
N VAL A 131 -12.33 5.71 0.96
CA VAL A 131 -11.91 5.95 2.35
C VAL A 131 -12.10 4.68 3.16
N LEU A 132 -11.00 4.10 3.64
CA LEU A 132 -11.01 2.94 4.54
C LEU A 132 -11.31 3.32 6.00
N GLY A 133 -10.94 4.55 6.40
CA GLY A 133 -11.18 5.04 7.74
C GLY A 133 -9.97 5.71 8.37
N SER A 134 -9.95 5.74 9.70
CA SER A 134 -8.84 6.30 10.47
C SER A 134 -8.49 5.42 11.66
N LEU A 135 -7.19 5.29 11.93
CA LEU A 135 -6.64 4.63 13.11
C LEU A 135 -6.34 5.68 14.18
N PRO A 136 -6.81 5.49 15.42
CA PRO A 136 -6.50 6.41 16.51
C PRO A 136 -5.02 6.35 16.89
N GLU A 137 -4.50 7.47 17.42
CA GLU A 137 -3.24 7.42 18.18
C GLU A 137 -3.47 6.61 19.45
N ASP A 138 -2.67 5.56 19.66
CA ASP A 138 -2.84 4.66 20.79
C ASP A 138 -1.48 4.23 21.36
N VAL A 139 -1.35 4.34 22.68
CA VAL A 139 -0.12 3.98 23.39
C VAL A 139 0.24 2.50 23.27
N VAL A 140 -0.74 1.63 23.07
CA VAL A 140 -0.52 0.19 22.96
C VAL A 140 0.33 -0.16 21.73
N VAL A 141 0.31 0.66 20.69
CA VAL A 141 1.18 0.47 19.50
C VAL A 141 2.64 0.56 19.90
N ARG A 142 3.01 1.63 20.66
CA ARG A 142 4.40 1.80 21.13
C ARG A 142 4.81 0.71 22.10
N GLN A 143 3.89 0.22 22.91
CA GLN A 143 4.16 -0.91 23.82
C GLN A 143 4.40 -2.20 23.05
N ALA A 144 3.59 -2.48 22.04
CA ALA A 144 3.74 -3.66 21.19
C ALA A 144 5.06 -3.64 20.40
N VAL A 145 5.43 -2.48 19.83
CA VAL A 145 6.72 -2.30 19.13
C VAL A 145 7.91 -2.60 20.05
N ARG A 146 7.88 -2.11 21.31
CA ARG A 146 8.93 -2.43 22.28
C ARG A 146 9.04 -3.91 22.63
N GLN A 147 7.92 -4.62 22.55
CA GLN A 147 7.84 -6.08 22.77
C GLN A 147 8.07 -6.88 21.49
N GLN A 148 8.35 -6.23 20.37
CA GLN A 148 8.53 -6.85 19.05
C GLN A 148 7.37 -7.78 18.68
N SER A 149 6.15 -7.32 18.97
CA SER A 149 4.93 -8.09 18.74
C SER A 149 3.84 -7.22 18.12
N LEU A 150 2.84 -7.85 17.50
CA LEU A 150 1.72 -7.13 16.90
C LEU A 150 0.78 -6.61 17.98
N PHE A 151 0.40 -5.33 17.91
CA PHE A 151 -0.56 -4.74 18.85
C PHE A 151 -1.93 -5.41 18.76
N THR A 152 -2.32 -5.91 17.58
CA THR A 152 -3.59 -6.62 17.37
C THR A 152 -3.63 -7.97 18.11
N THR A 153 -2.47 -8.58 18.35
CA THR A 153 -2.33 -9.82 19.10
C THR A 153 -2.21 -9.57 20.60
N LEU A 154 -1.36 -8.60 21.01
CA LEU A 154 -1.14 -8.30 22.42
C LEU A 154 -2.33 -7.59 23.07
N TYR A 155 -3.00 -6.72 22.32
CA TYR A 155 -4.09 -5.88 22.81
C TYR A 155 -5.32 -5.96 21.89
N PRO A 156 -5.95 -7.15 21.77
CA PRO A 156 -7.03 -7.39 20.79
C PRO A 156 -8.27 -6.53 21.05
N ASP A 157 -8.48 -6.13 22.29
CA ASP A 157 -9.61 -5.31 22.73
C ASP A 157 -9.35 -3.80 22.69
N ALA A 158 -8.12 -3.36 22.44
CA ALA A 158 -7.79 -1.95 22.32
C ALA A 158 -8.59 -1.28 21.18
N PRO A 159 -8.94 0.00 21.31
CA PRO A 159 -9.68 0.75 20.28
C PRO A 159 -9.04 0.65 18.91
N ILE A 160 -7.72 0.80 18.82
CA ILE A 160 -6.98 0.69 17.56
C ILE A 160 -7.08 -0.72 16.94
N SER A 161 -7.02 -1.79 17.74
CA SER A 161 -7.13 -3.16 17.27
C SER A 161 -8.50 -3.47 16.69
N LYS A 162 -9.56 -3.00 17.36
CA LYS A 162 -10.94 -3.12 16.87
C LYS A 162 -11.15 -2.31 15.60
N THR A 163 -10.57 -1.12 15.52
CA THR A 163 -10.64 -0.26 14.33
C THR A 163 -9.89 -0.87 13.17
N MET A 164 -8.68 -1.42 13.39
CA MET A 164 -7.92 -2.11 12.35
C MET A 164 -8.72 -3.29 11.75
N LYS A 165 -9.37 -4.10 12.60
CA LYS A 165 -10.23 -5.20 12.12
C LYS A 165 -11.37 -4.70 11.22
N LYS A 166 -12.02 -3.58 11.59
CA LYS A 166 -13.08 -2.97 10.77
C LYS A 166 -12.54 -2.48 9.41
N ILE A 167 -11.39 -1.83 9.41
CA ILE A 167 -10.73 -1.35 8.18
C ILE A 167 -10.41 -2.51 7.25
N VAL A 168 -9.84 -3.61 7.78
CA VAL A 168 -9.56 -4.81 6.99
C VAL A 168 -10.86 -5.41 6.42
N GLN A 169 -11.92 -5.51 7.21
CA GLN A 169 -13.22 -5.99 6.72
C GLN A 169 -13.80 -5.12 5.61
N GLN A 170 -13.72 -3.79 5.74
CA GLN A 170 -14.15 -2.85 4.69
C GLN A 170 -13.35 -3.04 3.40
N PHE A 171 -12.02 -3.17 3.51
CA PHE A 171 -11.17 -3.42 2.37
C PHE A 171 -11.54 -4.73 1.66
N LEU A 172 -11.67 -5.83 2.40
CA LEU A 172 -12.03 -7.14 1.86
C LEU A 172 -13.43 -7.14 1.22
N THR A 173 -14.42 -6.48 1.84
CA THR A 173 -15.77 -6.38 1.28
C THR A 173 -15.77 -5.61 -0.04
N HIS A 174 -14.95 -4.57 -0.15
CA HIS A 174 -14.80 -3.82 -1.39
C HIS A 174 -14.14 -4.68 -2.49
N GLN A 175 -13.20 -5.54 -2.13
CA GLN A 175 -12.55 -6.48 -3.05
C GLN A 175 -13.55 -7.52 -3.60
N VAL A 176 -14.33 -8.16 -2.72
CA VAL A 176 -15.31 -9.20 -3.11
C VAL A 176 -16.33 -8.65 -4.12
N GLY A 177 -16.78 -7.39 -3.97
CA GLY A 177 -17.68 -6.75 -4.95
C GLY A 177 -17.06 -6.53 -6.34
N ILE A 178 -15.73 -6.64 -6.46
CA ILE A 178 -14.98 -6.48 -7.72
C ILE A 178 -14.63 -7.84 -8.32
N GLU A 179 -14.40 -8.87 -7.51
CA GLU A 179 -13.99 -10.21 -7.97
C GLU A 179 -15.05 -10.94 -8.79
N GLU A 180 -16.33 -10.67 -8.60
CA GLU A 180 -17.38 -11.21 -9.48
C GLU A 180 -17.20 -10.82 -10.96
N VAL A 181 -16.35 -9.83 -11.24
CA VAL A 181 -16.12 -9.30 -12.59
C VAL A 181 -14.74 -9.65 -13.17
N HIS A 182 -13.69 -10.01 -12.37
CA HIS A 182 -12.29 -9.92 -12.86
C HIS A 182 -11.29 -11.02 -12.44
N SER A 183 -11.68 -12.20 -12.00
CA SER A 183 -10.79 -13.15 -11.28
C SER A 183 -9.62 -13.80 -12.05
N THR A 184 -9.46 -13.63 -13.37
CA THR A 184 -8.39 -14.33 -14.12
C THR A 184 -7.41 -13.42 -14.85
N THR A 185 -7.68 -12.13 -14.95
CA THR A 185 -6.92 -11.22 -15.83
C THR A 185 -5.93 -10.31 -15.08
N GLN A 186 -6.06 -10.14 -13.77
CA GLN A 186 -5.26 -9.15 -13.02
C GLN A 186 -3.85 -9.64 -12.69
N SER A 187 -3.66 -10.90 -12.31
CA SER A 187 -2.35 -11.46 -11.95
C SER A 187 -1.28 -11.30 -13.05
N ASN A 188 -1.69 -11.40 -14.32
CA ASN A 188 -0.76 -11.25 -15.46
C ASN A 188 -0.42 -9.78 -15.76
N LYS A 189 -1.25 -8.81 -15.33
CA LYS A 189 -1.03 -7.38 -15.63
C LYS A 189 0.12 -6.79 -14.82
N PHE A 190 0.23 -7.09 -13.54
CA PHE A 190 1.32 -6.62 -12.67
C PHE A 190 2.68 -7.01 -13.23
N LEU A 191 2.89 -8.30 -13.45
CA LEU A 191 4.18 -8.82 -13.96
C LEU A 191 4.50 -8.31 -15.36
N SER A 192 3.49 -8.17 -16.23
CA SER A 192 3.67 -7.60 -17.56
C SER A 192 4.09 -6.13 -17.50
N LYS A 193 3.45 -5.32 -16.64
CA LYS A 193 3.83 -3.92 -16.41
C LYS A 193 5.25 -3.82 -15.85
N LEU A 194 5.58 -4.62 -14.85
CA LEU A 194 6.90 -4.63 -14.23
C LEU A 194 8.00 -5.03 -15.23
N LYS A 195 7.77 -6.04 -16.08
CA LYS A 195 8.67 -6.41 -17.17
C LYS A 195 8.87 -5.27 -18.18
N GLY A 196 7.78 -4.57 -18.53
CA GLY A 196 7.81 -3.44 -19.46
C GLY A 196 8.63 -2.24 -18.98
N ILE A 197 8.65 -1.98 -17.69
CA ILE A 197 9.45 -0.89 -17.09
C ILE A 197 10.94 -1.15 -17.26
N PHE A 198 11.38 -2.37 -16.97
CA PHE A 198 12.80 -2.73 -17.08
C PHE A 198 13.31 -2.87 -18.52
N SER A 199 12.42 -3.09 -19.48
CA SER A 199 12.83 -3.08 -20.90
C SER A 199 13.05 -1.66 -21.44
N LYS A 200 12.33 -0.65 -20.92
CA LYS A 200 12.44 0.75 -21.35
C LYS A 200 13.61 1.52 -20.73
N GLY A 201 14.12 1.10 -19.59
CA GLY A 201 15.26 1.74 -18.92
C GLY A 201 16.65 1.39 -19.47
N ARG A 202 16.72 0.73 -20.63
CA ARG A 202 17.97 0.26 -21.28
C ARG A 202 18.21 0.82 -22.67
N GLU A 203 17.36 1.73 -23.15
CA GLU A 203 17.65 2.55 -24.31
C GLU A 203 18.14 3.94 -23.87
#